data_fd0ef722cea66d27eae5599a880ffa32
#
_entry.id   fd0ef722cea66d27eae5599a880ffa32
#
_cell.length_a   1.000
_cell.length_b   1.000
_cell.length_c   1.000
_cell.angle_alpha   90.00
_cell.angle_beta   90.00
_cell.angle_gamma   90.00
#
_symmetry.space_group_name_H-M   'P 1'
#
loop_
_entity.id
_entity.type
_entity.pdbx_description
1 polymer ?
#
loop_
_entity_poly.entity_id
_entity_poly.type
_entity_poly.pdbx_seq_one_letter_code
_entity_poly.pdbx_strand_id
1 'polypeptide(L)'
;SAVLEEISQQELQLVANWMATVEDEVIFELQGHTDNRGSEDWNLTLSQQRADAVRNYLVSIGIPADRLIARGFGMTRPIDTNETEEGRANNRRTEVHFR
;
A
#
# COMPACT_ATOMS: atom_id res chain seq x y z
N SER A 1 6.48 7.07 -7.43
CA SER A 1 5.70 6.08 -6.66
C SER A 1 5.46 4.81 -7.48
N ALA A 2 5.28 3.69 -6.83
CA ALA A 2 4.89 2.42 -7.42
C ALA A 2 3.51 2.04 -6.92
N VAL A 3 2.66 1.53 -7.81
CA VAL A 3 1.31 1.08 -7.46
C VAL A 3 1.29 -0.44 -7.44
N LEU A 4 0.85 -0.99 -6.31
CA LEU A 4 0.77 -2.43 -6.08
C LEU A 4 -0.68 -2.77 -5.75
N GLU A 5 -1.26 -3.70 -6.50
CA GLU A 5 -2.60 -4.23 -6.21
C GLU A 5 -2.54 -5.17 -5.00
N GLU A 6 -3.44 -6.11 -4.86
CA GLU A 6 -3.36 -7.09 -3.78
C GLU A 6 -2.05 -7.89 -3.93
N ILE A 7 -1.17 -7.74 -2.94
CA ILE A 7 0.23 -8.14 -3.08
C ILE A 7 0.46 -9.53 -2.56
N SER A 8 1.10 -10.37 -3.39
CA SER A 8 1.65 -11.65 -2.94
C SER A 8 2.96 -11.45 -2.18
N GLN A 9 3.37 -12.46 -1.40
CA GLN A 9 4.67 -12.44 -0.72
C GLN A 9 5.83 -12.35 -1.69
N GLN A 10 5.70 -12.95 -2.88
CA GLN A 10 6.73 -12.87 -3.92
C GLN A 10 6.89 -11.45 -4.43
N GLU A 11 5.79 -10.74 -4.66
CA GLU A 11 5.83 -9.34 -5.08
C GLU A 11 6.42 -8.45 -4.00
N LEU A 12 6.08 -8.68 -2.74
CA LEU A 12 6.66 -7.94 -1.61
C LEU A 12 8.16 -8.18 -1.48
N GLN A 13 8.66 -9.38 -1.78
CA GLN A 13 10.09 -9.64 -1.81
C GLN A 13 10.78 -8.81 -2.89
N LEU A 14 10.17 -8.66 -4.06
CA LEU A 14 10.71 -7.81 -5.13
C LEU A 14 10.73 -6.34 -4.72
N VAL A 15 9.69 -5.87 -4.04
CA VAL A 15 9.64 -4.51 -3.49
C VAL A 15 10.75 -4.30 -2.47
N ALA A 16 10.94 -5.25 -1.56
CA ALA A 16 12.01 -5.18 -0.57
C ALA A 16 13.39 -5.16 -1.21
N ASN A 17 13.61 -5.97 -2.24
CA ASN A 17 14.88 -5.99 -2.98
C ASN A 17 15.17 -4.63 -3.61
N TRP A 18 14.14 -4.00 -4.19
CA TRP A 18 14.28 -2.65 -4.75
C TRP A 18 14.55 -1.61 -3.66
N MET A 19 13.81 -1.64 -2.54
CA MET A 19 14.01 -0.71 -1.42
C MET A 19 15.43 -0.79 -0.88
N ALA A 20 16.03 -1.98 -0.89
CA ALA A 20 17.40 -2.17 -0.43
C ALA A 20 18.43 -1.49 -1.33
N THR A 21 18.09 -1.15 -2.57
CA THR A 21 18.98 -0.42 -3.50
C THR A 21 18.87 1.09 -3.36
N VAL A 22 17.84 1.57 -2.66
CA VAL A 22 17.61 3.01 -2.46
C VAL A 22 18.42 3.49 -1.26
N GLU A 23 18.86 4.73 -1.31
CA GLU A 23 19.67 5.34 -0.25
C GLU A 23 19.01 5.22 1.14
N ASP A 24 19.83 4.96 2.17
CA ASP A 24 19.35 4.61 3.52
C ASP A 24 18.49 5.70 4.18
N GLU A 25 18.73 6.96 3.84
CA GLU A 25 17.96 8.08 4.39
C GLU A 25 16.57 8.27 3.77
N VAL A 26 16.25 7.57 2.69
CA VAL A 26 14.93 7.67 2.05
C VAL A 26 13.91 6.92 2.89
N ILE A 27 12.79 7.59 3.19
CA ILE A 27 11.66 7.01 3.90
C ILE A 27 10.56 6.70 2.89
N PHE A 28 9.98 5.52 3.00
CA PHE A 28 8.89 5.06 2.15
C PHE A 28 7.56 5.20 2.89
N GLU A 29 6.56 5.74 2.21
CA GLU A 29 5.18 5.73 2.69
C GLU A 29 4.38 4.68 1.91
N LEU A 30 3.84 3.72 2.65
CA LEU A 30 2.98 2.67 2.11
C LEU A 30 1.54 3.13 2.26
N GLN A 31 0.85 3.37 1.13
CA GLN A 31 -0.50 3.91 1.12
C GLN A 31 -1.51 2.84 0.72
N GLY A 32 -2.43 2.53 1.62
CA GLY A 32 -3.53 1.61 1.35
C GLY A 32 -4.74 2.35 0.78
N HIS A 33 -5.36 1.78 -0.23
CA HIS A 33 -6.54 2.33 -0.89
C HIS A 33 -7.60 1.25 -1.08
N THR A 34 -8.86 1.68 -1.11
CA THR A 34 -10.01 0.81 -1.32
C THR A 34 -10.88 1.31 -2.47
N ASP A 35 -11.84 0.47 -2.90
CA ASP A 35 -12.97 0.93 -3.68
C ASP A 35 -14.00 1.65 -2.79
N ASN A 36 -15.15 2.03 -3.34
CA ASN A 36 -16.16 2.78 -2.60
C ASN A 36 -17.29 1.92 -2.02
N ARG A 37 -17.11 0.59 -1.97
CA ARG A 37 -18.11 -0.31 -1.36
C ARG A 37 -17.95 -0.28 0.17
N GLY A 38 -19.07 -0.16 0.87
CA GLY A 38 -19.09 -0.02 2.32
C GLY A 38 -18.99 1.43 2.76
N SER A 39 -18.91 1.64 4.08
CA SER A 39 -18.81 2.98 4.64
C SER A 39 -17.42 3.57 4.48
N GLU A 40 -17.34 4.90 4.56
CA GLU A 40 -16.07 5.63 4.53
C GLU A 40 -15.17 5.21 5.69
N ASP A 41 -15.73 5.12 6.91
CA ASP A 41 -14.98 4.71 8.10
C ASP A 41 -14.47 3.28 8.00
N TRP A 42 -15.30 2.37 7.48
CA TRP A 42 -14.89 0.98 7.26
C TRP A 42 -13.70 0.90 6.29
N ASN A 43 -13.80 1.62 5.18
CA ASN A 43 -12.75 1.61 4.16
C ASN A 43 -11.46 2.25 4.67
N LEU A 44 -11.56 3.29 5.48
CA LEU A 44 -10.39 3.90 6.10
C LEU A 44 -9.67 2.91 7.02
N THR A 45 -10.42 2.23 7.89
CA THR A 45 -9.87 1.20 8.78
C THR A 45 -9.25 0.06 8.00
N LEU A 46 -9.96 -0.46 6.99
CA LEU A 46 -9.48 -1.57 6.16
C LEU A 46 -8.18 -1.22 5.43
N SER A 47 -8.11 -0.03 4.85
CA SER A 47 -6.92 0.43 4.14
C SER A 47 -5.72 0.60 5.07
N GLN A 48 -5.95 1.09 6.29
CA GLN A 48 -4.88 1.19 7.29
C GLN A 48 -4.38 -0.19 7.69
N GLN A 49 -5.26 -1.14 7.93
CA GLN A 49 -4.89 -2.51 8.27
C GLN A 49 -4.07 -3.17 7.15
N ARG A 50 -4.43 -2.93 5.89
CA ARG A 50 -3.69 -3.46 4.74
C ARG A 50 -2.31 -2.82 4.62
N ALA A 51 -2.22 -1.52 4.80
CA ALA A 51 -0.93 -0.82 4.79
C ALA A 51 -0.03 -1.30 5.94
N ASP A 52 -0.60 -1.49 7.14
CA ASP A 52 0.13 -2.03 8.29
C ASP A 52 0.63 -3.45 8.03
N ALA A 53 -0.19 -4.30 7.41
CA ALA A 53 0.20 -5.68 7.08
C ALA A 53 1.36 -5.71 6.08
N VAL A 54 1.33 -4.85 5.06
CA VAL A 54 2.43 -4.72 4.10
C VAL A 54 3.70 -4.24 4.81
N ARG A 55 3.60 -3.22 5.65
CA ARG A 55 4.72 -2.72 6.43
C ARG A 55 5.33 -3.81 7.31
N ASN A 56 4.49 -4.51 8.07
CA ASN A 56 4.97 -5.55 8.98
C ASN A 56 5.67 -6.68 8.23
N TYR A 57 5.16 -7.05 7.06
CA TYR A 57 5.80 -8.07 6.24
C TYR A 57 7.17 -7.61 5.75
N LEU A 58 7.28 -6.39 5.23
CA LEU A 58 8.55 -5.83 4.76
C LEU A 58 9.58 -5.75 5.89
N VAL A 59 9.16 -5.37 7.10
CA VAL A 59 10.04 -5.40 8.27
C VAL A 59 10.52 -6.82 8.55
N SER A 60 9.62 -7.80 8.45
CA SER A 60 9.96 -9.21 8.73
C SER A 60 11.00 -9.78 7.76
N ILE A 61 11.10 -9.22 6.54
CA ILE A 61 12.07 -9.67 5.53
C ILE A 61 13.27 -8.74 5.39
N GLY A 62 13.47 -7.82 6.35
CA GLY A 62 14.73 -7.11 6.52
C GLY A 62 14.74 -5.61 6.24
N ILE A 63 13.59 -5.00 5.89
CA ILE A 63 13.55 -3.54 5.74
C ILE A 63 13.46 -2.90 7.12
N PRO A 64 14.33 -1.93 7.46
CA PRO A 64 14.27 -1.26 8.75
C PRO A 64 12.94 -0.56 8.99
N ALA A 65 12.37 -0.76 10.18
CA ALA A 65 11.05 -0.24 10.52
C ALA A 65 10.96 1.29 10.44
N ASP A 66 12.05 1.98 10.74
CA ASP A 66 12.11 3.45 10.73
C ASP A 66 12.14 4.04 9.31
N ARG A 67 12.26 3.20 8.28
CA ARG A 67 12.16 3.62 6.88
C ARG A 67 10.75 3.48 6.30
N LEU A 68 9.79 2.96 7.06
CA LEU A 68 8.46 2.60 6.55
C LEU A 68 7.38 3.29 7.37
N ILE A 69 6.51 4.02 6.68
CA ILE A 69 5.30 4.62 7.24
C ILE A 69 4.11 3.99 6.54
N ALA A 70 3.12 3.51 7.31
CA ALA A 70 1.90 2.93 6.76
C ALA A 70 0.73 3.90 6.95
N ARG A 71 0.02 4.24 5.87
CA ARG A 71 -1.16 5.11 5.92
C ARG A 71 -2.29 4.54 5.07
N GLY A 72 -3.49 4.56 5.65
CA GLY A 72 -4.70 4.23 4.94
C GLY A 72 -5.44 5.49 4.48
N PHE A 73 -5.82 5.52 3.22
CA PHE A 73 -6.60 6.63 2.64
C PHE A 73 -8.04 6.22 2.35
N GLY A 74 -8.40 4.95 2.57
CA GLY A 74 -9.73 4.45 2.29
C GLY A 74 -10.10 4.63 0.83
N MET A 75 -11.30 5.12 0.59
CA MET A 75 -11.84 5.33 -0.77
C MET A 75 -11.66 6.76 -1.28
N THR A 76 -10.83 7.58 -0.61
CA THR A 76 -10.74 9.02 -0.90
C THR A 76 -9.89 9.37 -2.11
N ARG A 77 -9.12 8.42 -2.64
CA ARG A 77 -8.17 8.65 -3.75
C ARG A 77 -8.31 7.59 -4.84
N PRO A 78 -9.45 7.54 -5.53
CA PRO A 78 -9.62 6.57 -6.62
C PRO A 78 -8.73 6.91 -7.82
N ILE A 79 -8.25 5.87 -8.51
CA ILE A 79 -7.52 6.02 -9.77
C ILE A 79 -8.32 5.55 -10.97
N ASP A 80 -9.48 4.96 -10.73
CA ASP A 80 -10.36 4.44 -11.77
C ASP A 80 -11.81 4.58 -11.32
N THR A 81 -12.75 4.25 -12.18
CA THR A 81 -14.18 4.27 -11.86
C THR A 81 -14.53 3.22 -10.82
N ASN A 82 -15.45 3.54 -9.92
CA ASN A 82 -16.05 2.57 -9.01
C ASN A 82 -17.33 1.93 -9.56
N GLU A 83 -17.71 2.26 -10.78
CA GLU A 83 -18.94 1.76 -11.41
C GLU A 83 -18.78 0.35 -11.98
N THR A 84 -17.56 -0.08 -12.24
CA THR A 84 -17.27 -1.42 -12.79
C THR A 84 -16.39 -2.19 -11.81
N GLU A 85 -16.46 -3.54 -11.89
CA GLU A 85 -15.57 -4.38 -11.05
C GLU A 85 -14.10 -4.19 -11.45
N GLU A 86 -13.81 -4.02 -12.72
CA GLU A 86 -12.45 -3.74 -13.18
C GLU A 86 -11.91 -2.45 -12.56
N GLY A 87 -12.71 -1.39 -12.59
CA GLY A 87 -12.30 -0.11 -11.99
C GLY A 87 -12.15 -0.20 -10.47
N ARG A 88 -13.07 -0.90 -9.80
CA ARG A 88 -12.96 -1.13 -8.35
C ARG A 88 -11.70 -1.91 -8.00
N ALA A 89 -11.37 -2.93 -8.79
CA ALA A 89 -10.15 -3.72 -8.57
C ALA A 89 -8.89 -2.84 -8.67
N ASN A 90 -8.86 -1.91 -9.61
CA ASN A 90 -7.76 -0.97 -9.76
C ASN A 90 -7.65 -0.01 -8.56
N ASN A 91 -8.78 0.32 -7.93
CA ASN A 91 -8.79 1.18 -6.74
C ASN A 91 -8.31 0.45 -5.48
N ARG A 92 -8.49 -0.86 -5.39
CA ARG A 92 -7.99 -1.69 -4.28
C ARG A 92 -6.49 -1.96 -4.48
N ARG A 93 -5.67 -1.06 -3.97
CA ARG A 93 -4.22 -1.11 -4.20
C ARG A 93 -3.43 -0.60 -3.01
N THR A 94 -2.14 -0.91 -3.03
CA THR A 94 -1.14 -0.25 -2.17
C THR A 94 -0.18 0.52 -3.07
N GLU A 95 0.12 1.75 -2.70
CA GLU A 95 1.11 2.59 -3.38
C GLU A 95 2.33 2.77 -2.49
N VAL A 96 3.49 2.88 -3.10
CA VAL A 96 4.74 3.19 -2.40
C VAL A 96 5.20 4.57 -2.83
N HIS A 97 5.36 5.46 -1.89
CA HIS A 97 5.79 6.84 -2.12
C HIS A 97 7.09 7.10 -1.38
N PHE A 98 7.91 7.99 -1.92
CA PHE A 98 9.12 8.46 -1.24
C PHE A 98 8.85 9.71 -0.43
N ARG A 99 9.67 9.89 0.55
CA ARG A 99 9.81 11.15 1.25
C ARG A 99 11.26 11.63 1.24
#